data_a2c2abd30e9e212095ced7c337c34bbd
#
_entry.id   a2c2abd30e9e212095ced7c337c34bbd
#
_cell.length_a   1.000
_cell.length_b   1.000
_cell.length_c   1.000
_cell.angle_alpha   90.00
_cell.angle_beta   90.00
_cell.angle_gamma   90.00
#
_symmetry.space_group_name_H-M   'P 1'
#
loop_
_entity.id
_entity.type
_entity.pdbx_description
1 polymer ?
#
loop_
_entity_poly.entity_id
_entity_poly.type
_entity_poly.pdbx_seq_one_letter_code
_entity_poly.pdbx_strand_id
1 'polypeptide(L)'
;MKRLAFIMMALLLALMPAAAQNYRDSRYYNKQTGHLDYRYNHNYGSPYYGFRIGPAFTFVNSDDSRLDGGDWQTGLNVGVVAGIPLTDSAPLYLETGLSYIEKGGKKDLPEGKKMTYDLNYFEIPAVLKYKYEVDDHFSIQPQVGGYFAVGVGGKIKNFAEREAESSFKDANFRRLDGGIRIGCGIGYDMFYADLTYDIGLANICHDSFDKSRNGALQLNFGVNF
;
A
#
# COMPACT_ATOMS: atom_id res chain seq x y z
N MET A 1 16.27 -1.14 -14.28
CA MET A 1 15.13 -1.34 -13.37
C MET A 1 14.06 -0.26 -13.51
N LYS A 2 14.38 1.05 -13.48
CA LYS A 2 13.36 2.14 -13.66
C LYS A 2 12.57 2.04 -14.96
N ARG A 3 13.20 1.62 -16.08
CA ARG A 3 12.51 1.44 -17.38
C ARG A 3 11.52 0.27 -17.38
N LEU A 4 11.80 -0.81 -16.65
CA LEU A 4 10.90 -1.96 -16.55
C LEU A 4 9.65 -1.64 -15.72
N ALA A 5 9.80 -0.88 -14.62
CA ALA A 5 8.69 -0.38 -13.82
C ALA A 5 7.80 0.56 -14.63
N PHE A 6 8.40 1.41 -15.48
CA PHE A 6 7.63 2.32 -16.36
C PHE A 6 6.86 1.56 -17.45
N ILE A 7 7.43 0.51 -18.02
CA ILE A 7 6.78 -0.35 -19.01
C ILE A 7 5.63 -1.15 -18.39
N MET A 8 5.83 -1.71 -17.18
CA MET A 8 4.76 -2.39 -16.44
C MET A 8 3.62 -1.43 -16.07
N MET A 9 3.93 -0.21 -15.65
CA MET A 9 2.93 0.82 -15.35
C MET A 9 2.15 1.22 -16.60
N ALA A 10 2.81 1.37 -17.75
CA ALA A 10 2.17 1.68 -19.04
C ALA A 10 1.27 0.52 -19.54
N LEU A 11 1.69 -0.73 -19.32
CA LEU A 11 0.89 -1.92 -19.67
C LEU A 11 -0.35 -2.05 -18.76
N LEU A 12 -0.23 -1.75 -17.48
CA LEU A 12 -1.36 -1.73 -16.52
C LEU A 12 -2.35 -0.61 -16.86
N LEU A 13 -1.87 0.58 -17.23
CA LEU A 13 -2.71 1.68 -17.70
C LEU A 13 -3.45 1.36 -19.01
N ALA A 14 -2.87 0.55 -19.89
CA ALA A 14 -3.50 0.12 -21.13
C ALA A 14 -4.61 -0.94 -20.94
N LEU A 15 -4.60 -1.66 -19.81
CA LEU A 15 -5.63 -2.65 -19.45
C LEU A 15 -6.86 -2.02 -18.73
N MET A 16 -6.76 -0.77 -18.29
CA MET A 16 -7.83 -0.06 -17.57
C MET A 16 -9.13 0.21 -18.36
N PRO A 17 -9.13 0.45 -19.69
CA PRO A 17 -10.38 0.76 -20.40
C PRO A 17 -11.41 -0.36 -20.38
N ALA A 18 -10.99 -1.61 -20.20
CA ALA A 18 -11.91 -2.75 -20.22
C ALA A 18 -12.71 -2.90 -18.90
N ALA A 19 -12.21 -2.37 -17.77
CA ALA A 19 -12.87 -2.47 -16.48
C ALA A 19 -13.84 -1.28 -16.23
N ALA A 20 -13.60 -0.13 -16.85
CA ALA A 20 -14.40 1.08 -16.67
C ALA A 20 -15.82 1.02 -17.28
N GLN A 21 -16.12 0.00 -18.08
CA GLN A 21 -17.44 -0.12 -18.74
C GLN A 21 -18.55 -0.64 -17.85
N ASN A 22 -18.29 -1.05 -16.62
CA ASN A 22 -19.31 -1.62 -15.73
C ASN A 22 -19.91 -0.65 -14.71
N TYR A 23 -19.50 0.61 -14.71
CA TYR A 23 -20.20 1.64 -13.92
C TYR A 23 -21.51 1.99 -14.64
N ARG A 24 -22.52 1.15 -14.45
CA ARG A 24 -23.86 1.34 -14.98
C ARG A 24 -24.69 2.03 -13.91
N ASP A 25 -24.92 3.34 -14.13
CA ASP A 25 -25.95 4.12 -13.49
C ASP A 25 -27.31 3.41 -13.72
N SER A 26 -27.80 2.66 -12.75
CA SER A 26 -29.08 1.95 -12.84
C SER A 26 -30.23 2.89 -12.48
N ARG A 27 -30.51 3.84 -13.36
CA ARG A 27 -31.74 4.60 -13.32
C ARG A 27 -32.90 3.66 -13.68
N TYR A 28 -33.66 3.25 -12.71
CA TYR A 28 -34.86 2.46 -12.94
C TYR A 28 -36.09 3.41 -13.04
N TYR A 29 -36.70 3.43 -14.21
CA TYR A 29 -37.96 4.14 -14.42
C TYR A 29 -39.13 3.25 -13.92
N ASN A 30 -39.83 3.70 -12.86
CA ASN A 30 -41.00 3.00 -12.36
C ASN A 30 -42.22 3.40 -13.22
N LYS A 31 -42.66 2.46 -14.07
CA LYS A 31 -43.79 2.63 -14.97
C LYS A 31 -45.14 2.84 -14.27
N GLN A 32 -45.28 2.48 -12.99
CA GLN A 32 -46.54 2.59 -12.24
C GLN A 32 -46.72 3.96 -11.57
N THR A 33 -45.67 4.65 -11.20
CA THR A 33 -45.74 5.92 -10.48
C THR A 33 -45.35 7.13 -11.34
N GLY A 34 -44.78 6.92 -12.52
CA GLY A 34 -44.26 7.99 -13.37
C GLY A 34 -43.09 8.77 -12.79
N HIS A 35 -42.56 8.34 -11.63
CA HIS A 35 -41.41 8.92 -10.97
C HIS A 35 -40.16 8.09 -11.23
N LEU A 36 -39.02 8.78 -11.34
CA LEU A 36 -37.72 8.18 -11.25
C LEU A 36 -37.49 7.81 -9.78
N ASP A 37 -37.79 6.56 -9.41
CA ASP A 37 -37.44 6.02 -8.11
C ASP A 37 -35.92 5.77 -8.11
N TYR A 38 -35.19 6.58 -7.37
CA TYR A 38 -33.84 6.33 -7.01
C TYR A 38 -33.82 5.20 -5.97
N ARG A 39 -34.11 3.97 -6.39
CA ARG A 39 -33.77 2.83 -5.56
C ARG A 39 -32.25 2.71 -5.61
N TYR A 40 -31.64 3.16 -4.56
CA TYR A 40 -30.27 2.81 -4.21
C TYR A 40 -30.21 1.29 -4.13
N ASN A 41 -29.95 0.65 -5.25
CA ASN A 41 -29.60 -0.74 -5.25
C ASN A 41 -28.10 -0.78 -4.91
N HIS A 42 -27.80 -0.68 -3.60
CA HIS A 42 -26.45 -0.93 -3.10
C HIS A 42 -26.10 -2.38 -3.44
N ASN A 43 -25.61 -2.60 -4.63
CA ASN A 43 -25.08 -3.90 -5.00
C ASN A 43 -23.65 -3.99 -4.45
N TYR A 44 -23.55 -4.27 -3.16
CA TYR A 44 -22.28 -4.52 -2.49
C TYR A 44 -21.54 -5.76 -3.03
N GLY A 45 -22.23 -6.58 -3.83
CA GLY A 45 -21.67 -7.79 -4.45
C GLY A 45 -20.73 -7.55 -5.63
N SER A 46 -20.48 -6.31 -6.02
CA SER A 46 -19.58 -6.03 -7.16
C SER A 46 -18.14 -5.81 -6.70
N PRO A 47 -17.16 -6.52 -7.30
CA PRO A 47 -15.75 -6.23 -7.05
C PRO A 47 -15.38 -4.87 -7.66
N TYR A 48 -14.38 -4.22 -7.08
CA TYR A 48 -13.77 -3.04 -7.65
C TYR A 48 -12.28 -3.25 -7.88
N TYR A 49 -11.72 -2.47 -8.78
CA TYR A 49 -10.29 -2.42 -9.04
C TYR A 49 -9.81 -0.99 -8.87
N GLY A 50 -8.55 -0.82 -8.52
CA GLY A 50 -8.05 0.53 -8.33
C GLY A 50 -6.55 0.64 -8.50
N PHE A 51 -6.12 1.89 -8.62
CA PHE A 51 -4.72 2.29 -8.63
C PHE A 51 -4.43 3.15 -7.40
N ARG A 52 -3.25 3.00 -6.82
CA ARG A 52 -2.78 3.75 -5.65
C ARG A 52 -1.39 4.28 -5.91
N ILE A 53 -1.15 5.52 -5.49
CA ILE A 53 0.17 6.13 -5.49
C ILE A 53 0.28 7.14 -4.34
N GLY A 54 1.43 7.20 -3.71
CA GLY A 54 1.65 8.20 -2.67
C GLY A 54 2.98 8.07 -1.96
N PRO A 55 3.31 9.02 -1.07
CA PRO A 55 4.47 8.92 -0.22
C PRO A 55 4.30 7.86 0.87
N ALA A 56 5.40 7.18 1.17
CA ALA A 56 5.55 6.31 2.32
C ALA A 56 6.60 6.90 3.26
N PHE A 57 6.24 7.13 4.51
CA PHE A 57 7.14 7.55 5.57
C PHE A 57 7.52 6.31 6.36
N THR A 58 8.77 5.90 6.27
CA THR A 58 9.21 4.60 6.76
C THR A 58 10.31 4.74 7.78
N PHE A 59 10.39 3.78 8.67
CA PHE A 59 11.42 3.69 9.70
C PHE A 59 11.69 2.22 10.03
N VAL A 60 12.80 1.95 10.67
CA VAL A 60 13.15 0.63 11.16
C VAL A 60 13.37 0.71 12.66
N ASN A 61 12.63 -0.10 13.41
CA ASN A 61 12.87 -0.34 14.81
C ASN A 61 13.84 -1.52 14.94
N SER A 62 14.97 -1.32 15.60
CA SER A 62 15.99 -2.32 15.81
C SER A 62 16.40 -2.39 17.27
N ASP A 63 16.60 -3.60 17.77
CA ASP A 63 17.22 -3.82 19.08
C ASP A 63 18.76 -3.59 18.99
N ASP A 64 19.32 -3.58 17.77
CA ASP A 64 20.73 -3.26 17.53
C ASP A 64 20.91 -1.73 17.38
N SER A 65 21.67 -1.13 18.30
CA SER A 65 21.97 0.30 18.30
C SER A 65 22.66 0.81 17.02
N ARG A 66 23.25 -0.09 16.22
CA ARG A 66 23.87 0.25 14.92
C ARG A 66 22.86 0.45 13.81
N LEU A 67 21.70 -0.19 13.91
CA LEU A 67 20.60 -0.12 12.94
C LEU A 67 19.41 0.68 13.44
N ASP A 68 19.36 0.96 14.74
CA ASP A 68 18.30 1.77 15.34
C ASP A 68 18.33 3.17 14.71
N GLY A 69 17.64 3.27 13.60
CA GLY A 69 17.58 4.44 12.76
C GLY A 69 16.33 5.24 13.06
N GLY A 70 16.27 5.88 14.21
CA GLY A 70 15.11 6.64 14.67
C GLY A 70 14.59 7.72 13.70
N ASP A 71 15.24 7.94 12.56
CA ASP A 71 14.84 8.92 11.57
C ASP A 71 13.96 8.32 10.48
N TRP A 72 12.86 9.00 10.21
CA TRP A 72 11.95 8.67 9.12
C TRP A 72 12.59 8.89 7.75
N GLN A 73 12.40 7.91 6.87
CA GLN A 73 12.77 8.02 5.46
C GLN A 73 11.50 8.16 4.62
N THR A 74 11.54 9.06 3.64
CA THR A 74 10.44 9.20 2.68
C THR A 74 10.74 8.35 1.45
N GLY A 75 9.81 7.47 1.11
CA GLY A 75 9.81 6.63 -0.08
C GLY A 75 8.54 6.82 -0.90
N LEU A 76 8.43 6.08 -1.98
CA LEU A 76 7.27 6.01 -2.86
C LEU A 76 6.52 4.69 -2.63
N ASN A 77 5.20 4.76 -2.60
CA ASN A 77 4.31 3.60 -2.78
C ASN A 77 3.53 3.75 -4.08
N VAL A 78 3.48 2.69 -4.89
CA VAL A 78 2.69 2.65 -6.13
C VAL A 78 2.19 1.23 -6.36
N GLY A 79 0.89 1.08 -6.64
CA GLY A 79 0.32 -0.25 -6.80
C GLY A 79 -1.07 -0.28 -7.40
N VAL A 80 -1.55 -1.51 -7.58
CA VAL A 80 -2.90 -1.83 -8.02
C VAL A 80 -3.59 -2.63 -6.93
N VAL A 81 -4.89 -2.43 -6.80
CA VAL A 81 -5.72 -3.12 -5.80
C VAL A 81 -6.96 -3.73 -6.45
N ALA A 82 -7.46 -4.77 -5.81
CA ALA A 82 -8.74 -5.38 -6.11
C ALA A 82 -9.52 -5.56 -4.80
N GLY A 83 -10.73 -5.04 -4.73
CA GLY A 83 -11.65 -5.25 -3.63
C GLY A 83 -12.65 -6.32 -3.99
N ILE A 84 -12.65 -7.42 -3.25
CA ILE A 84 -13.52 -8.58 -3.43
C ILE A 84 -14.62 -8.48 -2.38
N PRO A 85 -15.89 -8.38 -2.75
CA PRO A 85 -16.98 -8.32 -1.79
C PRO A 85 -17.06 -9.65 -1.03
N LEU A 86 -17.21 -9.56 0.28
CA LEU A 86 -17.36 -10.76 1.12
C LEU A 86 -18.82 -11.16 1.32
N THR A 87 -19.73 -10.23 1.07
CA THR A 87 -21.17 -10.43 1.18
C THR A 87 -21.94 -9.41 0.34
N ASP A 88 -23.11 -9.80 -0.15
CA ASP A 88 -24.00 -8.91 -0.91
C ASP A 88 -24.84 -7.97 0.01
N SER A 89 -24.92 -8.32 1.29
CA SER A 89 -25.78 -7.62 2.27
C SER A 89 -25.08 -6.52 3.05
N ALA A 90 -23.75 -6.43 2.98
CA ALA A 90 -22.97 -5.42 3.68
C ALA A 90 -21.77 -4.97 2.84
N PRO A 91 -21.38 -3.69 2.95
CA PRO A 91 -20.25 -3.12 2.20
C PRO A 91 -18.89 -3.54 2.78
N LEU A 92 -18.68 -4.84 2.90
CA LEU A 92 -17.47 -5.44 3.46
C LEU A 92 -16.68 -6.11 2.34
N TYR A 93 -15.43 -5.68 2.18
CA TYR A 93 -14.53 -6.14 1.12
C TYR A 93 -13.25 -6.72 1.70
N LEU A 94 -12.72 -7.74 1.03
CA LEU A 94 -11.32 -8.12 1.13
C LEU A 94 -10.56 -7.35 0.03
N GLU A 95 -9.79 -6.33 0.42
CA GLU A 95 -8.91 -5.66 -0.54
C GLU A 95 -7.53 -6.32 -0.53
N THR A 96 -7.07 -6.70 -1.70
CA THR A 96 -5.71 -7.21 -1.96
C THR A 96 -5.14 -6.53 -3.19
N GLY A 97 -3.88 -6.81 -3.52
CA GLY A 97 -3.25 -6.19 -4.67
C GLY A 97 -1.77 -6.46 -4.75
N LEU A 98 -1.09 -5.64 -5.54
CA LEU A 98 0.36 -5.65 -5.64
C LEU A 98 0.86 -4.20 -5.67
N SER A 99 1.75 -3.86 -4.76
CA SER A 99 2.40 -2.55 -4.73
C SER A 99 3.92 -2.68 -4.70
N TYR A 100 4.59 -1.70 -5.28
CA TYR A 100 5.99 -1.42 -5.07
C TYR A 100 6.08 -0.34 -4.00
N ILE A 101 6.81 -0.63 -2.94
CA ILE A 101 7.03 0.30 -1.84
C ILE A 101 8.51 0.44 -1.52
N GLU A 102 8.95 1.68 -1.36
CA GLU A 102 10.29 2.01 -0.88
C GLU A 102 10.23 2.18 0.63
N LYS A 103 10.79 1.21 1.36
CA LYS A 103 10.97 1.25 2.81
C LYS A 103 12.45 1.49 3.15
N GLY A 104 12.75 1.67 4.42
CA GLY A 104 14.11 1.82 4.91
C GLY A 104 14.20 2.74 6.11
N GLY A 105 15.41 3.18 6.41
CA GLY A 105 15.67 4.07 7.54
C GLY A 105 16.92 4.91 7.34
N LYS A 106 17.07 5.91 8.20
CA LYS A 106 18.22 6.80 8.26
C LYS A 106 18.78 6.81 9.67
N LYS A 107 20.10 6.93 9.78
CA LYS A 107 20.79 7.12 11.05
C LYS A 107 21.88 8.17 10.92
N ASP A 108 21.89 9.09 11.87
CA ASP A 108 23.00 10.02 12.02
C ASP A 108 24.19 9.30 12.66
N LEU A 109 25.34 9.36 11.98
CA LEU A 109 26.62 8.84 12.46
C LEU A 109 27.44 9.99 13.07
N PRO A 110 28.44 9.68 13.94
CA PRO A 110 29.42 10.67 14.37
C PRO A 110 30.04 11.40 13.17
N GLU A 111 30.49 12.63 13.37
CA GLU A 111 31.05 13.52 12.33
C GLU A 111 30.06 14.03 11.28
N GLY A 112 28.73 14.02 11.56
CA GLY A 112 27.73 14.56 10.64
C GLY A 112 27.47 13.71 9.40
N LYS A 113 28.00 12.50 9.35
CA LYS A 113 27.70 11.52 8.29
C LYS A 113 26.32 10.89 8.53
N LYS A 114 25.53 10.65 7.46
CA LYS A 114 24.23 9.96 7.53
C LYS A 114 24.33 8.61 6.87
N MET A 115 24.01 7.55 7.61
CA MET A 115 23.79 6.22 7.04
C MET A 115 22.33 6.13 6.55
N THR A 116 22.13 5.71 5.31
CA THR A 116 20.80 5.47 4.74
C THR A 116 20.77 4.07 4.19
N TYR A 117 19.74 3.32 4.49
CA TYR A 117 19.51 2.01 3.92
C TYR A 117 18.12 1.96 3.28
N ASP A 118 18.13 1.76 1.96
CA ASP A 118 16.93 1.63 1.15
C ASP A 118 16.54 0.15 1.09
N LEU A 119 15.28 -0.16 1.36
CA LEU A 119 14.68 -1.48 1.30
C LEU A 119 13.44 -1.42 0.42
N ASN A 120 13.56 -1.86 -0.82
CA ASN A 120 12.46 -1.78 -1.76
C ASN A 120 11.77 -3.14 -1.87
N TYR A 121 10.45 -3.14 -1.73
CA TYR A 121 9.65 -4.35 -1.69
C TYR A 121 8.56 -4.36 -2.77
N PHE A 122 8.22 -5.55 -3.23
CA PHE A 122 6.88 -5.84 -3.71
C PHE A 122 6.05 -6.33 -2.53
N GLU A 123 4.89 -5.72 -2.35
CA GLU A 123 4.02 -5.95 -1.21
C GLU A 123 2.62 -6.34 -1.68
N ILE A 124 2.06 -7.35 -1.01
CA ILE A 124 0.72 -7.87 -1.22
C ILE A 124 -0.06 -7.63 0.07
N PRO A 125 -0.94 -6.63 0.12
CA PRO A 125 -1.86 -6.44 1.24
C PRO A 125 -2.99 -7.46 1.21
N ALA A 126 -3.54 -7.79 2.37
CA ALA A 126 -4.77 -8.53 2.54
C ALA A 126 -5.54 -7.89 3.70
N VAL A 127 -6.42 -6.96 3.40
CA VAL A 127 -7.11 -6.15 4.41
C VAL A 127 -8.62 -6.26 4.27
N LEU A 128 -9.30 -6.35 5.40
CA LEU A 128 -10.74 -6.18 5.49
C LEU A 128 -11.04 -4.69 5.48
N LYS A 129 -11.87 -4.27 4.56
CA LYS A 129 -12.28 -2.89 4.35
C LYS A 129 -13.80 -2.78 4.44
N TYR A 130 -14.27 -1.90 5.29
CA TYR A 130 -15.69 -1.56 5.38
C TYR A 130 -15.94 -0.23 4.70
N LYS A 131 -16.83 -0.17 3.70
CA LYS A 131 -17.16 1.04 2.96
C LYS A 131 -18.41 1.67 3.56
N TYR A 132 -18.25 2.59 4.52
CA TYR A 132 -19.35 3.35 5.09
C TYR A 132 -19.71 4.52 4.17
N GLU A 133 -20.86 4.47 3.51
CA GLU A 133 -21.37 5.52 2.64
C GLU A 133 -22.07 6.59 3.50
N VAL A 134 -21.50 7.79 3.50
CA VAL A 134 -22.03 8.95 4.24
C VAL A 134 -23.12 9.63 3.40
N ASP A 135 -22.89 9.72 2.09
CA ASP A 135 -23.83 10.19 1.10
C ASP A 135 -23.57 9.48 -0.25
N ASP A 136 -24.26 9.93 -1.31
CA ASP A 136 -24.24 9.35 -2.66
C ASP A 136 -22.84 9.37 -3.31
N HIS A 137 -21.96 10.26 -2.88
CA HIS A 137 -20.67 10.49 -3.47
C HIS A 137 -19.52 10.19 -2.50
N PHE A 138 -19.78 10.31 -1.20
CA PHE A 138 -18.72 10.27 -0.19
C PHE A 138 -18.82 9.04 0.71
N SER A 139 -17.69 8.37 0.91
CA SER A 139 -17.57 7.22 1.80
C SER A 139 -16.34 7.30 2.70
N ILE A 140 -16.45 6.73 3.89
CA ILE A 140 -15.35 6.52 4.84
C ILE A 140 -15.07 5.02 4.87
N GLN A 141 -13.79 4.65 4.75
CA GLN A 141 -13.40 3.26 4.51
C GLN A 141 -12.32 2.81 5.51
N PRO A 142 -12.69 2.52 6.78
CA PRO A 142 -11.77 1.89 7.72
C PRO A 142 -11.32 0.53 7.21
N GLN A 143 -10.04 0.20 7.47
CA GLN A 143 -9.44 -1.04 7.02
C GLN A 143 -8.46 -1.60 8.04
N VAL A 144 -8.40 -2.93 8.13
CA VAL A 144 -7.48 -3.66 8.99
C VAL A 144 -7.15 -5.01 8.38
N GLY A 145 -5.92 -5.45 8.50
CA GLY A 145 -5.50 -6.75 7.98
C GLY A 145 -4.01 -6.94 8.10
N GLY A 146 -3.43 -7.64 7.14
CA GLY A 146 -2.00 -7.90 7.06
C GLY A 146 -1.41 -7.52 5.72
N TYR A 147 -0.10 -7.60 5.66
CA TYR A 147 0.65 -7.54 4.42
C TYR A 147 1.79 -8.55 4.41
N PHE A 148 2.16 -8.98 3.23
CA PHE A 148 3.35 -9.78 2.96
C PHE A 148 4.17 -9.07 1.90
N ALA A 149 5.50 -9.00 2.10
CA ALA A 149 6.37 -8.28 1.18
C ALA A 149 7.66 -9.04 0.89
N VAL A 150 8.16 -8.87 -0.34
CA VAL A 150 9.40 -9.49 -0.82
C VAL A 150 10.36 -8.41 -1.29
N GLY A 151 11.54 -8.36 -0.71
CA GLY A 151 12.60 -7.41 -1.04
C GLY A 151 13.16 -7.64 -2.44
N VAL A 152 13.07 -6.62 -3.29
CA VAL A 152 13.47 -6.67 -4.70
C VAL A 152 14.67 -5.80 -5.01
N GLY A 153 15.02 -4.86 -4.13
CA GLY A 153 16.17 -3.97 -4.32
C GLY A 153 16.39 -3.04 -3.14
N GLY A 154 17.46 -2.29 -3.20
CA GLY A 154 17.84 -1.33 -2.17
C GLY A 154 19.35 -1.22 -2.06
N LYS A 155 19.83 -0.17 -1.41
CA LYS A 155 21.25 0.08 -1.19
C LYS A 155 21.48 0.63 0.21
N ILE A 156 22.52 0.12 0.85
CA ILE A 156 23.07 0.72 2.06
C ILE A 156 24.13 1.72 1.62
N LYS A 157 24.03 2.95 2.08
CA LYS A 157 24.97 4.03 1.77
C LYS A 157 25.62 4.54 3.05
N ASN A 158 26.90 4.91 2.95
CA ASN A 158 27.68 5.55 4.04
C ASN A 158 27.81 4.68 5.31
N PHE A 159 27.81 3.35 5.17
CA PHE A 159 28.12 2.47 6.28
C PHE A 159 29.61 2.23 6.34
N ALA A 160 30.27 2.71 7.43
CA ALA A 160 31.68 2.47 7.75
C ALA A 160 32.66 2.71 6.58
N GLU A 161 32.52 3.82 5.83
CA GLU A 161 33.38 4.20 4.68
C GLU A 161 33.39 3.19 3.51
N ARG A 162 32.44 2.24 3.51
CA ARG A 162 32.31 1.28 2.42
C ARG A 162 31.56 1.88 1.24
N GLU A 163 31.88 1.38 0.04
CA GLU A 163 31.07 1.68 -1.14
C GLU A 163 29.63 1.23 -0.95
N ALA A 164 28.70 1.89 -1.64
CA ALA A 164 27.27 1.57 -1.57
C ALA A 164 27.02 0.11 -1.97
N GLU A 165 26.53 -0.70 -1.04
CA GLU A 165 26.28 -2.13 -1.22
C GLU A 165 24.77 -2.43 -1.30
N SER A 166 24.42 -3.55 -1.96
CA SER A 166 23.02 -4.00 -2.02
C SER A 166 22.52 -4.39 -0.62
N SER A 167 21.35 -3.86 -0.23
CA SER A 167 20.75 -4.14 1.07
C SER A 167 20.43 -5.63 1.29
N PHE A 168 20.14 -6.37 0.21
CA PHE A 168 19.78 -7.78 0.26
C PHE A 168 20.90 -8.74 -0.16
N LYS A 169 22.17 -8.30 -0.09
CA LYS A 169 23.32 -9.16 -0.38
C LYS A 169 23.72 -9.93 0.89
N ASP A 170 23.89 -11.22 0.74
CA ASP A 170 24.43 -12.29 1.60
C ASP A 170 24.16 -12.26 3.12
N ALA A 171 24.38 -11.18 3.83
CA ALA A 171 24.27 -11.18 5.30
C ALA A 171 23.59 -9.93 5.88
N ASN A 172 23.12 -9.01 5.04
CA ASN A 172 22.60 -7.75 5.52
C ASN A 172 21.12 -7.86 5.94
N PHE A 173 20.21 -7.83 4.97
CA PHE A 173 18.78 -7.87 5.25
C PHE A 173 18.10 -9.08 4.62
N ARG A 174 17.10 -9.62 5.30
CA ARG A 174 16.22 -10.66 4.77
C ARG A 174 15.27 -10.04 3.74
N ARG A 175 14.95 -10.82 2.70
CA ARG A 175 14.02 -10.38 1.66
C ARG A 175 12.55 -10.43 2.07
N LEU A 176 12.22 -11.22 3.09
CA LEU A 176 10.84 -11.40 3.52
C LEU A 176 10.51 -10.40 4.62
N ASP A 177 9.40 -9.70 4.45
CA ASP A 177 8.79 -8.81 5.42
C ASP A 177 7.29 -9.11 5.49
N GLY A 178 6.68 -8.78 6.60
CA GLY A 178 5.25 -8.95 6.81
C GLY A 178 4.82 -8.42 8.16
N GLY A 179 3.55 -8.07 8.24
CA GLY A 179 3.02 -7.44 9.43
C GLY A 179 1.52 -7.17 9.36
N ILE A 180 1.07 -6.31 10.25
CA ILE A 180 -0.31 -5.85 10.34
C ILE A 180 -0.41 -4.48 9.67
N ARG A 181 -1.50 -4.27 8.94
CA ARG A 181 -1.88 -2.98 8.35
C ARG A 181 -3.18 -2.52 8.96
N ILE A 182 -3.21 -1.28 9.42
CA ILE A 182 -4.41 -0.58 9.85
C ILE A 182 -4.51 0.75 9.11
N GLY A 183 -5.72 1.23 8.87
CA GLY A 183 -5.88 2.51 8.18
C GLY A 183 -7.32 2.92 8.00
N CYS A 184 -7.46 4.09 7.38
CA CYS A 184 -8.75 4.61 6.99
C CYS A 184 -8.62 5.35 5.67
N GLY A 185 -9.52 5.05 4.76
CA GLY A 185 -9.66 5.74 3.48
C GLY A 185 -10.91 6.60 3.42
N ILE A 186 -10.91 7.48 2.45
CA ILE A 186 -12.07 8.24 2.00
C ILE A 186 -12.24 8.02 0.50
N GLY A 187 -13.47 7.88 0.08
CA GLY A 187 -13.86 7.81 -1.33
C GLY A 187 -14.74 8.97 -1.71
N TYR A 188 -14.53 9.54 -2.87
CA TYR A 188 -15.40 10.52 -3.50
C TYR A 188 -15.57 10.15 -4.97
N ASP A 189 -16.74 9.63 -5.31
CA ASP A 189 -17.02 8.99 -6.60
C ASP A 189 -15.96 7.92 -6.91
N MET A 190 -15.18 8.12 -7.99
CA MET A 190 -14.08 7.26 -8.37
C MET A 190 -12.76 7.58 -7.64
N PHE A 191 -12.64 8.75 -7.03
CA PHE A 191 -11.41 9.15 -6.34
C PHE A 191 -11.31 8.52 -4.97
N TYR A 192 -10.10 8.20 -4.58
CA TYR A 192 -9.80 7.56 -3.32
C TYR A 192 -8.54 8.15 -2.71
N ALA A 193 -8.55 8.32 -1.39
CA ALA A 193 -7.36 8.62 -0.62
C ALA A 193 -7.38 7.83 0.68
N ASP A 194 -6.22 7.40 1.17
CA ASP A 194 -6.12 6.73 2.46
C ASP A 194 -4.87 7.11 3.23
N LEU A 195 -4.96 6.91 4.54
CA LEU A 195 -3.83 6.90 5.46
C LEU A 195 -3.76 5.51 6.08
N THR A 196 -2.65 4.80 5.85
CA THR A 196 -2.40 3.46 6.38
C THR A 196 -1.11 3.41 7.17
N TYR A 197 -1.09 2.57 8.18
CA TYR A 197 0.08 2.31 9.00
C TYR A 197 0.40 0.82 9.03
N ASP A 198 1.62 0.49 8.61
CA ASP A 198 2.18 -0.85 8.63
C ASP A 198 3.01 -1.06 9.90
N ILE A 199 2.65 -2.09 10.65
CA ILE A 199 3.38 -2.58 11.82
C ILE A 199 4.09 -3.85 11.41
N GLY A 200 5.39 -3.77 11.12
CA GLY A 200 6.19 -4.93 10.78
C GLY A 200 6.32 -5.90 11.95
N LEU A 201 6.07 -7.17 11.71
CA LEU A 201 6.21 -8.25 12.67
C LEU A 201 7.40 -9.16 12.34
N ALA A 202 7.74 -9.25 11.05
CA ALA A 202 8.84 -10.05 10.58
C ALA A 202 10.19 -9.45 11.02
N ASN A 203 11.15 -10.31 11.39
CA ASN A 203 12.52 -9.88 11.56
C ASN A 203 13.19 -9.77 10.18
N ILE A 204 13.54 -8.55 9.79
CA ILE A 204 14.15 -8.24 8.49
C ILE A 204 15.68 -8.34 8.49
N CYS A 205 16.32 -8.66 9.64
CA CYS A 205 17.75 -8.81 9.73
C CYS A 205 18.18 -10.29 9.81
N HIS A 206 19.41 -10.55 9.33
CA HIS A 206 20.09 -11.82 9.55
C HIS A 206 20.64 -11.91 10.97
N ASP A 207 21.15 -13.08 11.36
CA ASP A 207 21.64 -13.40 12.71
C ASP A 207 22.81 -12.54 13.18
N SER A 208 23.44 -11.77 12.28
CA SER A 208 24.52 -10.81 12.61
C SER A 208 24.02 -9.51 13.25
N PHE A 209 22.73 -9.27 13.26
CA PHE A 209 22.06 -8.10 13.84
C PHE A 209 20.90 -8.57 14.71
N ASP A 210 20.63 -7.81 15.76
CA ASP A 210 19.46 -8.04 16.60
C ASP A 210 18.14 -7.81 15.82
N LYS A 211 17.03 -8.21 16.40
CA LYS A 211 15.73 -8.15 15.75
C LYS A 211 15.42 -6.74 15.28
N SER A 212 15.12 -6.64 13.99
CA SER A 212 14.72 -5.37 13.35
C SER A 212 13.43 -5.55 12.60
N ARG A 213 12.57 -4.53 12.63
CA ARG A 213 11.24 -4.55 12.03
C ARG A 213 10.97 -3.26 11.28
N ASN A 214 10.35 -3.36 10.12
CA ASN A 214 9.89 -2.19 9.36
C ASN A 214 8.63 -1.57 9.99
N GLY A 215 8.53 -0.24 9.91
CA GLY A 215 7.30 0.50 10.08
C GLY A 215 7.11 1.43 8.90
N ALA A 216 5.86 1.66 8.48
CA ALA A 216 5.56 2.58 7.40
C ALA A 216 4.22 3.28 7.62
N LEU A 217 4.21 4.60 7.53
CA LEU A 217 3.00 5.41 7.39
C LEU A 217 2.87 5.79 5.93
N GLN A 218 1.77 5.40 5.29
CA GLN A 218 1.54 5.64 3.87
C GLN A 218 0.34 6.57 3.68
N LEU A 219 0.49 7.58 2.86
CA LEU A 219 -0.59 8.43 2.39
C LEU A 219 -0.78 8.17 0.90
N ASN A 220 -1.84 7.47 0.54
CA ASN A 220 -2.09 7.06 -0.83
C ASN A 220 -3.24 7.87 -1.44
N PHE A 221 -3.12 8.15 -2.71
CA PHE A 221 -4.15 8.70 -3.57
C PHE A 221 -4.41 7.74 -4.72
N GLY A 222 -5.63 7.68 -5.21
CA GLY A 222 -5.94 6.76 -6.29
C GLY A 222 -7.32 6.90 -6.87
N VAL A 223 -7.67 5.92 -7.67
CA VAL A 223 -8.98 5.80 -8.31
C VAL A 223 -9.48 4.37 -8.18
N ASN A 224 -10.79 4.22 -8.05
CA ASN A 224 -11.50 2.93 -8.06
C ASN A 224 -12.44 2.88 -9.27
N PHE A 225 -12.55 1.69 -9.88
CA PHE A 225 -13.38 1.41 -11.04
C PHE A 225 -14.34 0.26 -10.78
#